data_9c91c08b5f9f2af43f02f00cce85c60e
#
_entry.id   9c91c08b5f9f2af43f02f00cce85c60e
#
_cell.length_a   1.000
_cell.length_b   1.000
_cell.length_c   1.000
_cell.angle_alpha   90.00
_cell.angle_beta   90.00
_cell.angle_gamma   90.00
#
_symmetry.space_group_name_H-M   'P 1'
#
loop_
_entity.id
_entity.type
_entity.pdbx_description
1 polymer ?
#
loop_
_entity_poly.entity_id
_entity_poly.type
_entity_poly.pdbx_seq_one_letter_code
_entity_poly.pdbx_strand_id
1 'polypeptide(L)'
;MTSTPRTLPHPHKRVDNTPLGIGSMLMSVLFFSLMNVLAKLLMDRFPVTEVMFFRSLFALVPVCLSIHLGSGFATTLRTRYPWGHMGRSLIGLTTMVAMFWSFHLLPLGDAIALNFAAPLFLTALSVPLLSEKVGIHRWSAVLVGFAGVLIIVRPSGDVLNLGAIVALCGALTNALAMIAIRQLSRTEPPDTIVFYFTLLTTILLGLALPFSWVTPDPMGWFLLLATGLLGGCGQLMLTRAYSLAPAAVVAPLNYTSLLLAVTFGWFLWGEVPTTTMAVGAAVVMASGLYILHRETRRSVTVTKPLPAGDGD
;
A
#
# COMPACT_ATOMS: atom_id res chain seq x y z
N MET A 1 -23.89 -36.34 -31.28
CA MET A 1 -22.76 -35.78 -30.56
C MET A 1 -23.30 -34.70 -29.62
N THR A 2 -23.59 -35.08 -28.37
CA THR A 2 -24.14 -34.18 -27.37
C THR A 2 -23.02 -33.48 -26.64
N SER A 3 -22.87 -32.18 -26.88
CA SER A 3 -21.90 -31.33 -26.18
C SER A 3 -22.36 -31.11 -24.73
N THR A 4 -21.65 -31.73 -23.78
CA THR A 4 -21.81 -31.45 -22.35
C THR A 4 -21.46 -29.97 -22.07
N PRO A 5 -22.32 -29.23 -21.36
CA PRO A 5 -22.00 -27.86 -20.99
C PRO A 5 -20.82 -27.86 -20.01
N ARG A 6 -19.74 -27.13 -20.35
CA ARG A 6 -18.62 -26.84 -19.46
C ARG A 6 -19.17 -26.06 -18.26
N THR A 7 -19.31 -26.70 -17.13
CA THR A 7 -19.58 -26.04 -15.86
C THR A 7 -18.41 -25.11 -15.53
N LEU A 8 -18.66 -23.81 -15.49
CA LEU A 8 -17.73 -22.84 -14.98
C LEU A 8 -17.40 -23.18 -13.52
N PRO A 9 -16.14 -23.13 -13.08
CA PRO A 9 -15.79 -23.39 -11.70
C PRO A 9 -16.51 -22.36 -10.81
N HIS A 10 -17.27 -22.90 -9.85
CA HIS A 10 -17.96 -22.07 -8.85
C HIS A 10 -16.93 -21.18 -8.13
N PRO A 11 -17.24 -19.89 -7.89
CA PRO A 11 -16.37 -19.05 -7.10
C PRO A 11 -16.19 -19.68 -5.72
N HIS A 12 -14.95 -19.95 -5.34
CA HIS A 12 -14.62 -20.47 -4.01
C HIS A 12 -15.30 -19.59 -2.96
N LYS A 13 -16.21 -20.19 -2.17
CA LYS A 13 -16.80 -19.53 -1.01
C LYS A 13 -15.64 -19.07 -0.11
N ARG A 14 -15.38 -17.77 -0.08
CA ARG A 14 -14.41 -17.18 0.87
C ARG A 14 -14.92 -17.51 2.28
N VAL A 15 -14.15 -18.26 3.03
CA VAL A 15 -14.41 -18.46 4.46
C VAL A 15 -13.83 -17.22 5.14
N ASP A 16 -14.72 -16.27 5.48
CA ASP A 16 -14.32 -15.08 6.22
C ASP A 16 -13.87 -15.49 7.64
N ASN A 17 -12.60 -15.25 7.92
CA ASN A 17 -12.04 -15.38 9.27
C ASN A 17 -11.58 -14.02 9.75
N THR A 18 -12.54 -13.20 10.16
CA THR A 18 -12.31 -11.81 10.54
C THR A 18 -11.26 -11.63 11.65
N PRO A 19 -11.25 -12.44 12.75
CA PRO A 19 -10.19 -12.31 13.77
C PRO A 19 -8.79 -12.55 13.21
N LEU A 20 -8.62 -13.57 12.36
CA LEU A 20 -7.34 -13.86 11.73
C LEU A 20 -6.95 -12.75 10.71
N GLY A 21 -7.93 -12.17 10.02
CA GLY A 21 -7.73 -11.02 9.14
C GLY A 21 -7.24 -9.78 9.89
N ILE A 22 -7.83 -9.47 11.04
CA ILE A 22 -7.40 -8.38 11.94
C ILE A 22 -5.96 -8.63 12.44
N GLY A 23 -5.68 -9.84 12.95
CA GLY A 23 -4.33 -10.20 13.40
C GLY A 23 -3.29 -10.09 12.29
N SER A 24 -3.61 -10.55 11.08
CA SER A 24 -2.73 -10.42 9.91
C SER A 24 -2.48 -8.95 9.53
N MET A 25 -3.50 -8.08 9.62
CA MET A 25 -3.33 -6.65 9.34
C MET A 25 -2.43 -5.97 10.37
N LEU A 26 -2.63 -6.23 11.66
CA LEU A 26 -1.79 -5.67 12.72
C LEU A 26 -0.33 -6.13 12.59
N MET A 27 -0.10 -7.40 12.25
CA MET A 27 1.23 -7.91 11.95
C MET A 27 1.85 -7.24 10.72
N SER A 28 1.06 -7.02 9.68
CA SER A 28 1.50 -6.27 8.49
C SER A 28 1.94 -4.86 8.84
N VAL A 29 1.12 -4.14 9.61
CA VAL A 29 1.43 -2.78 10.08
C VAL A 29 2.72 -2.77 10.89
N LEU A 30 2.91 -3.73 11.80
CA LEU A 30 4.13 -3.83 12.59
C LEU A 30 5.36 -4.08 11.70
N PHE A 31 5.29 -5.05 10.78
CA PHE A 31 6.39 -5.35 9.87
C PHE A 31 6.76 -4.15 8.97
N PHE A 32 5.77 -3.48 8.40
CA PHE A 32 6.03 -2.29 7.59
C PHE A 32 6.57 -1.12 8.43
N SER A 33 6.09 -0.94 9.67
CA SER A 33 6.60 0.12 10.54
C SER A 33 8.06 -0.13 10.91
N LEU A 34 8.43 -1.36 11.26
CA LEU A 34 9.82 -1.73 11.52
C LEU A 34 10.68 -1.60 10.25
N MET A 35 10.17 -2.04 9.10
CA MET A 35 10.84 -1.85 7.80
C MET A 35 11.11 -0.37 7.53
N ASN A 36 10.12 0.51 7.75
CA ASN A 36 10.26 1.95 7.52
C ASN A 36 11.33 2.57 8.45
N VAL A 37 11.39 2.15 9.71
CA VAL A 37 12.44 2.55 10.66
C VAL A 37 13.81 2.14 10.15
N LEU A 38 13.99 0.86 9.78
CA LEU A 38 15.27 0.36 9.26
C LEU A 38 15.65 1.07 7.96
N ALA A 39 14.67 1.30 7.07
CA ALA A 39 14.91 2.04 5.83
C ALA A 39 15.41 3.47 6.11
N LYS A 40 14.78 4.18 7.07
CA LYS A 40 15.22 5.53 7.45
C LYS A 40 16.64 5.52 8.02
N LEU A 41 16.97 4.58 8.91
CA LEU A 41 18.32 4.42 9.46
C LEU A 41 19.37 4.09 8.38
N LEU A 42 19.01 3.27 7.40
CA LEU A 42 19.89 2.90 6.30
C LEU A 42 20.15 4.07 5.35
N MET A 43 19.16 4.94 5.12
CA MET A 43 19.31 6.09 4.21
C MET A 43 20.25 7.18 4.74
N ASP A 44 20.61 7.17 6.03
CA ASP A 44 21.67 8.00 6.59
C ASP A 44 23.08 7.54 6.14
N ARG A 45 23.22 6.30 5.65
CA ARG A 45 24.50 5.65 5.32
C ARG A 45 24.60 5.20 3.87
N PHE A 46 23.48 4.86 3.25
CA PHE A 46 23.40 4.29 1.91
C PHE A 46 22.44 5.09 1.02
N PRO A 47 22.71 5.17 -0.29
CA PRO A 47 21.81 5.79 -1.25
C PRO A 47 20.41 5.13 -1.23
N VAL A 48 19.37 5.94 -1.37
CA VAL A 48 17.97 5.47 -1.37
C VAL A 48 17.74 4.33 -2.39
N THR A 49 18.37 4.42 -3.56
CA THR A 49 18.32 3.41 -4.63
C THR A 49 18.81 2.04 -4.14
N GLU A 50 19.92 2.03 -3.40
CA GLU A 50 20.52 0.81 -2.87
C GLU A 50 19.66 0.18 -1.79
N VAL A 51 19.16 0.97 -0.85
CA VAL A 51 18.22 0.52 0.19
C VAL A 51 16.97 -0.10 -0.44
N MET A 52 16.40 0.55 -1.45
CA MET A 52 15.21 0.05 -2.15
C MET A 52 15.49 -1.22 -2.96
N PHE A 53 16.68 -1.32 -3.59
CA PHE A 53 17.09 -2.53 -4.30
C PHE A 53 17.13 -3.73 -3.36
N PHE A 54 17.90 -3.65 -2.28
CA PHE A 54 18.03 -4.76 -1.34
C PHE A 54 16.71 -5.06 -0.61
N ARG A 55 15.93 -4.05 -0.29
CA ARG A 55 14.57 -4.23 0.23
C ARG A 55 13.70 -5.06 -0.73
N SER A 56 13.78 -4.80 -2.03
CA SER A 56 13.01 -5.55 -3.03
C SER A 56 13.61 -6.93 -3.28
N LEU A 57 14.93 -7.04 -3.38
CA LEU A 57 15.64 -8.31 -3.58
C LEU A 57 15.34 -9.31 -2.45
N PHE A 58 15.53 -8.89 -1.20
CA PHE A 58 15.31 -9.78 -0.06
C PHE A 58 13.82 -10.01 0.23
N ALA A 59 12.91 -9.14 -0.22
CA ALA A 59 11.48 -9.40 -0.17
C ALA A 59 11.05 -10.56 -1.08
N LEU A 60 11.81 -10.89 -2.12
CA LEU A 60 11.56 -12.08 -2.95
C LEU A 60 11.63 -13.37 -2.13
N VAL A 61 12.44 -13.43 -1.07
CA VAL A 61 12.60 -14.64 -0.26
C VAL A 61 11.26 -15.08 0.35
N PRO A 62 10.57 -14.28 1.20
CA PRO A 62 9.29 -14.68 1.75
C PRO A 62 8.19 -14.80 0.68
N VAL A 63 8.24 -13.99 -0.39
CA VAL A 63 7.26 -14.07 -1.50
C VAL A 63 7.42 -15.39 -2.26
N CYS A 64 8.64 -15.77 -2.65
CA CYS A 64 8.89 -17.04 -3.31
C CYS A 64 8.57 -18.25 -2.42
N LEU A 65 8.87 -18.16 -1.12
CA LEU A 65 8.51 -19.19 -0.16
C LEU A 65 6.99 -19.36 -0.05
N SER A 66 6.24 -18.27 0.01
CA SER A 66 4.77 -18.30 0.03
C SER A 66 4.19 -18.95 -1.23
N ILE A 67 4.74 -18.61 -2.41
CA ILE A 67 4.32 -19.21 -3.69
C ILE A 67 4.63 -20.70 -3.72
N HIS A 68 5.82 -21.11 -3.27
CA HIS A 68 6.23 -22.50 -3.24
C HIS A 68 5.32 -23.36 -2.34
N LEU A 69 4.94 -22.82 -1.17
CA LEU A 69 4.10 -23.51 -0.21
C LEU A 69 2.60 -23.44 -0.55
N GLY A 70 2.19 -22.51 -1.42
CA GLY A 70 0.78 -22.23 -1.76
C GLY A 70 0.43 -22.57 -3.20
N SER A 71 0.37 -21.54 -4.05
CA SER A 71 -0.13 -21.65 -5.44
C SER A 71 0.80 -22.38 -6.42
N GLY A 72 2.10 -22.48 -6.09
CA GLY A 72 3.13 -23.02 -6.94
C GLY A 72 3.59 -22.06 -8.05
N PHE A 73 4.88 -22.16 -8.45
CA PHE A 73 5.48 -21.27 -9.44
C PHE A 73 4.86 -21.42 -10.82
N ALA A 74 4.44 -22.61 -11.23
CA ALA A 74 3.87 -22.85 -12.56
C ALA A 74 2.58 -22.05 -12.81
N THR A 75 1.79 -21.81 -11.78
CA THR A 75 0.56 -21.00 -11.85
C THR A 75 0.86 -19.51 -11.74
N THR A 76 1.77 -19.13 -10.85
CA THR A 76 2.12 -17.72 -10.55
C THR A 76 2.87 -17.05 -11.70
N LEU A 77 3.73 -17.78 -12.43
CA LEU A 77 4.50 -17.24 -13.56
C LEU A 77 3.67 -17.07 -14.84
N ARG A 78 2.46 -17.64 -14.91
CA ARG A 78 1.60 -17.48 -16.09
C ARG A 78 0.77 -16.21 -15.96
N THR A 79 1.11 -15.19 -16.73
CA THR A 79 0.31 -13.97 -16.86
C THR A 79 -0.18 -13.77 -18.30
N ARG A 80 -1.38 -13.19 -18.43
CA ARG A 80 -1.94 -12.74 -19.72
C ARG A 80 -1.72 -11.26 -19.96
N TYR A 81 -1.27 -10.51 -18.95
CA TYR A 81 -1.17 -9.05 -18.98
C TYR A 81 0.21 -8.53 -18.58
N PRO A 82 1.30 -8.90 -19.29
CA PRO A 82 2.67 -8.50 -18.91
C PRO A 82 2.84 -6.98 -18.86
N TRP A 83 2.24 -6.25 -19.78
CA TRP A 83 2.28 -4.78 -19.80
C TRP A 83 1.51 -4.14 -18.63
N GLY A 84 0.44 -4.80 -18.16
CA GLY A 84 -0.26 -4.39 -16.95
C GLY A 84 0.62 -4.50 -15.71
N HIS A 85 1.37 -5.60 -15.59
CA HIS A 85 2.35 -5.78 -14.51
C HIS A 85 3.50 -4.78 -14.61
N MET A 86 4.00 -4.49 -15.82
CA MET A 86 5.03 -3.48 -16.03
C MET A 86 4.54 -2.09 -15.59
N GLY A 87 3.37 -1.66 -16.07
CA GLY A 87 2.77 -0.36 -15.69
C GLY A 87 2.54 -0.27 -14.17
N ARG A 88 1.96 -1.33 -13.54
CA ARG A 88 1.80 -1.42 -12.09
C ARG A 88 3.14 -1.32 -11.35
N SER A 89 4.18 -1.95 -11.87
CA SER A 89 5.50 -1.96 -11.23
C SER A 89 6.20 -0.60 -11.34
N LEU A 90 6.08 0.09 -12.47
CA LEU A 90 6.62 1.45 -12.64
C LEU A 90 5.93 2.44 -11.70
N ILE A 91 4.59 2.41 -11.63
CA ILE A 91 3.82 3.26 -10.71
C ILE A 91 4.21 2.94 -9.25
N GLY A 92 4.29 1.65 -8.91
CA GLY A 92 4.68 1.22 -7.57
C GLY A 92 6.11 1.57 -7.21
N LEU A 93 7.05 1.50 -8.17
CA LEU A 93 8.42 1.95 -7.99
C LEU A 93 8.47 3.46 -7.72
N THR A 94 7.74 4.26 -8.49
CA THR A 94 7.65 5.72 -8.25
C THR A 94 7.08 6.01 -6.86
N THR A 95 6.05 5.28 -6.44
CA THR A 95 5.50 5.37 -5.08
C THR A 95 6.56 5.07 -4.03
N MET A 96 7.32 4.00 -4.22
CA MET A 96 8.36 3.57 -3.27
C MET A 96 9.50 4.57 -3.20
N VAL A 97 9.97 5.08 -4.36
CA VAL A 97 10.99 6.14 -4.42
C VAL A 97 10.52 7.38 -3.66
N ALA A 98 9.32 7.88 -3.96
CA ALA A 98 8.79 9.07 -3.32
C ALA A 98 8.61 8.88 -1.81
N MET A 99 8.10 7.73 -1.38
CA MET A 99 7.90 7.42 0.04
C MET A 99 9.23 7.36 0.80
N PHE A 100 10.21 6.61 0.30
CA PHE A 100 11.51 6.48 0.95
C PHE A 100 12.26 7.82 0.96
N TRP A 101 12.20 8.57 -0.14
CA TRP A 101 12.82 9.90 -0.18
C TRP A 101 12.14 10.87 0.79
N SER A 102 10.82 10.77 0.99
CA SER A 102 10.13 11.59 1.99
C SER A 102 10.60 11.30 3.43
N PHE A 103 11.00 10.06 3.75
CA PHE A 103 11.56 9.71 5.06
C PHE A 103 12.91 10.39 5.34
N HIS A 104 13.67 10.68 4.29
CA HIS A 104 14.93 11.44 4.40
C HIS A 104 14.69 12.94 4.58
N LEU A 105 13.61 13.47 4.00
CA LEU A 105 13.31 14.90 3.99
C LEU A 105 12.40 15.36 5.14
N LEU A 106 11.67 14.43 5.76
CA LEU A 106 10.66 14.73 6.78
C LEU A 106 10.83 13.83 8.01
N PRO A 107 10.32 14.28 9.18
CA PRO A 107 10.05 13.38 10.30
C PRO A 107 9.21 12.19 9.86
N LEU A 108 9.49 11.01 10.42
CA LEU A 108 8.83 9.76 9.99
C LEU A 108 7.30 9.85 10.15
N GLY A 109 6.83 10.48 11.25
CA GLY A 109 5.41 10.70 11.49
C GLY A 109 4.74 11.56 10.44
N ASP A 110 5.38 12.67 10.02
CA ASP A 110 4.85 13.61 9.02
C ASP A 110 4.76 12.94 7.65
N ALA A 111 5.80 12.20 7.23
CA ALA A 111 5.81 11.47 5.97
C ALA A 111 4.70 10.40 5.91
N ILE A 112 4.49 9.64 6.99
CA ILE A 112 3.41 8.65 7.08
C ILE A 112 2.03 9.33 7.11
N ALA A 113 1.88 10.44 7.85
CA ALA A 113 0.62 11.19 7.90
C ALA A 113 0.21 11.74 6.52
N LEU A 114 1.17 12.28 5.76
CA LEU A 114 0.91 12.76 4.40
C LEU A 114 0.56 11.61 3.43
N ASN A 115 1.14 10.42 3.62
CA ASN A 115 0.81 9.25 2.80
C ASN A 115 -0.66 8.81 2.99
N PHE A 116 -1.30 9.10 4.12
CA PHE A 116 -2.74 8.87 4.32
C PHE A 116 -3.64 9.77 3.45
N ALA A 117 -3.09 10.68 2.67
CA ALA A 117 -3.84 11.33 1.60
C ALA A 117 -4.15 10.39 0.41
N ALA A 118 -3.50 9.23 0.31
CA ALA A 118 -3.73 8.28 -0.79
C ALA A 118 -5.21 7.86 -0.97
N PRO A 119 -6.02 7.56 0.06
CA PRO A 119 -7.45 7.29 -0.10
C PRO A 119 -8.25 8.49 -0.65
N LEU A 120 -7.82 9.72 -0.36
CA LEU A 120 -8.44 10.93 -0.90
C LEU A 120 -8.18 11.03 -2.41
N PHE A 121 -6.92 10.87 -2.82
CA PHE A 121 -6.54 10.79 -4.23
C PHE A 121 -7.23 9.62 -4.95
N LEU A 122 -7.31 8.45 -4.31
CA LEU A 122 -8.01 7.30 -4.86
C LEU A 122 -9.48 7.63 -5.18
N THR A 123 -10.17 8.29 -4.25
CA THR A 123 -11.57 8.71 -4.43
C THR A 123 -11.70 9.72 -5.56
N ALA A 124 -10.81 10.71 -5.63
CA ALA A 124 -10.83 11.72 -6.69
C ALA A 124 -10.54 11.11 -8.08
N LEU A 125 -9.54 10.20 -8.15
CA LEU A 125 -9.14 9.54 -9.39
C LEU A 125 -10.08 8.43 -9.85
N SER A 126 -10.90 7.86 -8.96
CA SER A 126 -11.87 6.82 -9.33
C SER A 126 -12.92 7.34 -10.33
N VAL A 127 -13.22 8.63 -10.31
CA VAL A 127 -14.16 9.27 -11.25
C VAL A 127 -13.64 9.20 -12.70
N PRO A 128 -12.47 9.78 -13.03
CA PRO A 128 -11.97 9.75 -14.41
C PRO A 128 -11.43 8.39 -14.85
N LEU A 129 -10.83 7.60 -13.95
CA LEU A 129 -10.12 6.37 -14.32
C LEU A 129 -10.97 5.10 -14.23
N LEU A 130 -11.96 5.08 -13.33
CA LEU A 130 -12.85 3.93 -13.13
C LEU A 130 -14.29 4.22 -13.55
N SER A 131 -14.59 5.45 -14.02
CA SER A 131 -15.94 5.93 -14.38
C SER A 131 -16.95 5.75 -13.22
N GLU A 132 -16.48 5.84 -11.98
CA GLU A 132 -17.32 5.70 -10.79
C GLU A 132 -18.04 7.02 -10.49
N LYS A 133 -19.33 6.93 -10.13
CA LYS A 133 -20.10 8.10 -9.68
C LYS A 133 -19.84 8.37 -8.20
N VAL A 134 -19.04 9.38 -7.91
CA VAL A 134 -18.76 9.84 -6.55
C VAL A 134 -19.81 10.87 -6.13
N GLY A 135 -20.58 10.55 -5.09
CA GLY A 135 -21.60 11.48 -4.56
C GLY A 135 -21.00 12.64 -3.76
N ILE A 136 -21.82 13.69 -3.55
CA ILE A 136 -21.40 14.93 -2.87
C ILE A 136 -20.75 14.70 -1.50
N HIS A 137 -21.22 13.73 -0.74
CA HIS A 137 -20.64 13.43 0.58
C HIS A 137 -19.21 12.87 0.53
N ARG A 138 -18.85 12.13 -0.53
CA ARG A 138 -17.44 11.69 -0.70
C ARG A 138 -16.57 12.86 -1.14
N TRP A 139 -17.09 13.74 -2.01
CA TRP A 139 -16.37 14.94 -2.41
C TRP A 139 -16.16 15.89 -1.22
N SER A 140 -17.15 16.09 -0.35
CA SER A 140 -16.97 16.90 0.87
C SER A 140 -15.90 16.28 1.80
N ALA A 141 -15.88 14.95 1.96
CA ALA A 141 -14.83 14.29 2.72
C ALA A 141 -13.44 14.47 2.09
N VAL A 142 -13.33 14.37 0.77
CA VAL A 142 -12.06 14.63 0.06
C VAL A 142 -11.59 16.06 0.33
N LEU A 143 -12.46 17.06 0.24
CA LEU A 143 -12.11 18.46 0.51
C LEU A 143 -11.65 18.67 1.96
N VAL A 144 -12.37 18.09 2.94
CA VAL A 144 -11.99 18.15 4.36
C VAL A 144 -10.63 17.46 4.58
N GLY A 145 -10.42 16.30 3.97
CA GLY A 145 -9.15 15.60 4.05
C GLY A 145 -7.97 16.41 3.48
N PHE A 146 -8.16 17.07 2.34
CA PHE A 146 -7.15 17.98 1.79
C PHE A 146 -6.90 19.20 2.66
N ALA A 147 -7.91 19.73 3.36
CA ALA A 147 -7.69 20.76 4.39
C ALA A 147 -6.78 20.24 5.51
N GLY A 148 -6.95 18.98 5.94
CA GLY A 148 -6.05 18.31 6.88
C GLY A 148 -4.60 18.21 6.35
N VAL A 149 -4.43 17.87 5.06
CA VAL A 149 -3.11 17.87 4.41
C VAL A 149 -2.47 19.26 4.46
N LEU A 150 -3.21 20.31 4.15
CA LEU A 150 -2.72 21.70 4.22
C LEU A 150 -2.28 22.10 5.63
N ILE A 151 -2.98 21.62 6.66
CA ILE A 151 -2.59 21.84 8.07
C ILE A 151 -1.23 21.19 8.36
N ILE A 152 -0.94 19.98 7.84
CA ILE A 152 0.34 19.31 8.02
C ILE A 152 1.45 20.03 7.24
N VAL A 153 1.19 20.34 5.98
CA VAL A 153 2.19 20.96 5.06
C VAL A 153 2.60 22.34 5.51
N ARG A 154 1.70 23.09 6.16
CA ARG A 154 1.92 24.49 6.58
C ARG A 154 2.54 25.34 5.46
N PRO A 155 1.85 25.64 4.37
CA PRO A 155 2.39 26.47 3.32
C PRO A 155 2.61 27.90 3.85
N SER A 156 3.76 28.15 4.46
CA SER A 156 4.26 29.49 4.81
C SER A 156 4.94 30.06 3.57
N GLY A 157 4.55 31.22 3.13
CA GLY A 157 4.71 31.83 1.80
C GLY A 157 6.09 31.80 1.11
N ASP A 158 7.16 31.27 1.71
CA ASP A 158 8.50 31.35 1.12
C ASP A 158 9.04 30.05 0.53
N VAL A 159 8.59 28.86 0.95
CA VAL A 159 9.05 27.58 0.33
C VAL A 159 7.99 26.49 0.55
N LEU A 160 7.42 25.96 -0.54
CA LEU A 160 6.78 24.66 -0.51
C LEU A 160 7.80 23.63 -0.02
N ASN A 161 7.55 23.03 1.14
CA ASN A 161 8.44 22.01 1.70
C ASN A 161 8.59 20.85 0.70
N LEU A 162 9.79 20.69 0.12
CA LEU A 162 10.09 19.66 -0.88
C LEU A 162 9.69 18.27 -0.37
N GLY A 163 9.94 17.98 0.91
CA GLY A 163 9.54 16.71 1.53
C GLY A 163 8.05 16.48 1.48
N ALA A 164 7.24 17.52 1.73
CA ALA A 164 5.79 17.41 1.66
C ALA A 164 5.29 17.17 0.22
N ILE A 165 5.89 17.84 -0.76
CA ILE A 165 5.58 17.62 -2.19
C ILE A 165 5.89 16.18 -2.56
N VAL A 166 7.08 15.68 -2.20
CA VAL A 166 7.50 14.31 -2.48
C VAL A 166 6.58 13.31 -1.81
N ALA A 167 6.21 13.52 -0.54
CA ALA A 167 5.26 12.65 0.18
C ALA A 167 3.88 12.62 -0.48
N LEU A 168 3.36 13.78 -0.91
CA LEU A 168 2.07 13.87 -1.61
C LEU A 168 2.12 13.24 -3.02
N CYS A 169 3.23 13.39 -3.76
CA CYS A 169 3.46 12.65 -4.99
C CYS A 169 3.47 11.14 -4.74
N GLY A 170 4.07 10.70 -3.63
CA GLY A 170 4.01 9.31 -3.16
C GLY A 170 2.58 8.85 -2.88
N ALA A 171 1.78 9.67 -2.18
CA ALA A 171 0.37 9.36 -1.91
C ALA A 171 -0.47 9.29 -3.20
N LEU A 172 -0.26 10.19 -4.15
CA LEU A 172 -0.93 10.19 -5.45
C LEU A 172 -0.58 8.95 -6.27
N THR A 173 0.70 8.63 -6.38
CA THR A 173 1.15 7.42 -7.11
C THR A 173 0.73 6.14 -6.40
N ASN A 174 0.64 6.13 -5.07
CA ASN A 174 0.06 5.04 -4.30
C ASN A 174 -1.42 4.81 -4.65
N ALA A 175 -2.21 5.88 -4.78
CA ALA A 175 -3.60 5.78 -5.24
C ALA A 175 -3.69 5.19 -6.66
N LEU A 176 -2.83 5.62 -7.57
CA LEU A 176 -2.73 5.04 -8.92
C LEU A 176 -2.32 3.56 -8.89
N ALA A 177 -1.39 3.18 -8.01
CA ALA A 177 -0.99 1.79 -7.82
C ALA A 177 -2.16 0.93 -7.32
N MET A 178 -2.98 1.44 -6.40
CA MET A 178 -4.19 0.76 -5.92
C MET A 178 -5.22 0.56 -7.04
N ILE A 179 -5.39 1.55 -7.93
CA ILE A 179 -6.25 1.42 -9.12
C ILE A 179 -5.71 0.33 -10.05
N ALA A 180 -4.41 0.32 -10.32
CA ALA A 180 -3.78 -0.67 -11.17
C ALA A 180 -3.91 -2.10 -10.58
N ILE A 181 -3.72 -2.26 -9.26
CA ILE A 181 -3.96 -3.53 -8.57
C ILE A 181 -5.41 -3.96 -8.75
N ARG A 182 -6.37 -3.06 -8.54
CA ARG A 182 -7.80 -3.35 -8.68
C ARG A 182 -8.17 -3.81 -10.10
N GLN A 183 -7.55 -3.21 -11.12
CA GLN A 183 -7.74 -3.62 -12.51
C GLN A 183 -7.13 -5.01 -12.78
N LEU A 184 -5.88 -5.25 -12.35
CA LEU A 184 -5.20 -6.52 -12.53
C LEU A 184 -5.87 -7.66 -11.75
N SER A 185 -6.37 -7.41 -10.54
CA SER A 185 -7.03 -8.42 -9.70
C SER A 185 -8.33 -8.98 -10.27
N ARG A 186 -8.82 -8.41 -11.38
CA ARG A 186 -9.97 -8.98 -12.13
C ARG A 186 -9.57 -10.23 -12.92
N THR A 187 -8.30 -10.36 -13.26
CA THR A 187 -7.79 -11.39 -14.18
C THR A 187 -6.60 -12.16 -13.64
N GLU A 188 -5.86 -11.60 -12.69
CA GLU A 188 -4.62 -12.15 -12.17
C GLU A 188 -4.74 -12.47 -10.66
N PRO A 189 -4.18 -13.58 -10.19
CA PRO A 189 -4.10 -13.88 -8.75
C PRO A 189 -3.26 -12.85 -7.99
N PRO A 190 -3.57 -12.60 -6.70
CA PRO A 190 -2.80 -11.67 -5.87
C PRO A 190 -1.31 -12.00 -5.80
N ASP A 191 -0.94 -13.28 -5.68
CA ASP A 191 0.46 -13.74 -5.61
C ASP A 191 1.23 -13.38 -6.88
N THR A 192 0.60 -13.48 -8.06
CA THR A 192 1.17 -13.09 -9.35
C THR A 192 1.46 -11.59 -9.39
N ILE A 193 0.52 -10.77 -8.91
CA ILE A 193 0.67 -9.30 -8.88
C ILE A 193 1.84 -8.90 -7.97
N VAL A 194 1.93 -9.50 -6.78
CA VAL A 194 3.01 -9.22 -5.81
C VAL A 194 4.35 -9.69 -6.35
N PHE A 195 4.41 -10.90 -6.92
CA PHE A 195 5.64 -11.47 -7.47
C PHE A 195 6.21 -10.59 -8.59
N TYR A 196 5.40 -10.28 -9.62
CA TYR A 196 5.86 -9.44 -10.74
C TYR A 196 6.26 -8.04 -10.29
N PHE A 197 5.52 -7.44 -9.36
CA PHE A 197 5.91 -6.15 -8.78
C PHE A 197 7.28 -6.23 -8.11
N THR A 198 7.50 -7.20 -7.23
CA THR A 198 8.75 -7.33 -6.49
C THR A 198 9.92 -7.67 -7.43
N LEU A 199 9.70 -8.57 -8.39
CA LEU A 199 10.70 -8.95 -9.38
C LEU A 199 11.09 -7.77 -10.29
N LEU A 200 10.11 -7.10 -10.90
CA LEU A 200 10.37 -6.00 -11.82
C LEU A 200 11.00 -4.80 -11.12
N THR A 201 10.57 -4.47 -9.88
CA THR A 201 11.22 -3.41 -9.10
C THR A 201 12.66 -3.78 -8.76
N THR A 202 12.95 -5.03 -8.43
CA THR A 202 14.32 -5.50 -8.19
C THR A 202 15.19 -5.36 -9.45
N ILE A 203 14.68 -5.76 -10.61
CA ILE A 203 15.41 -5.61 -11.88
C ILE A 203 15.67 -4.14 -12.22
N LEU A 204 14.64 -3.30 -12.14
CA LEU A 204 14.76 -1.87 -12.48
C LEU A 204 15.73 -1.13 -11.56
N LEU A 205 15.65 -1.41 -10.25
CA LEU A 205 16.59 -0.85 -9.27
C LEU A 205 18.00 -1.41 -9.42
N GLY A 206 18.11 -2.70 -9.79
CA GLY A 206 19.39 -3.33 -10.07
C GLY A 206 20.13 -2.71 -11.26
N LEU A 207 19.41 -2.22 -12.27
CA LEU A 207 20.00 -1.46 -13.38
C LEU A 207 20.53 -0.08 -12.96
N ALA A 208 19.91 0.53 -11.95
CA ALA A 208 20.35 1.83 -11.40
C ALA A 208 21.46 1.67 -10.33
N LEU A 209 21.61 0.50 -9.74
CA LEU A 209 22.52 0.23 -8.62
C LEU A 209 23.98 0.56 -8.90
N PRO A 210 24.57 0.26 -10.09
CA PRO A 210 25.99 0.55 -10.37
C PRO A 210 26.34 2.04 -10.27
N PHE A 211 25.35 2.93 -10.42
CA PHE A 211 25.55 4.39 -10.36
C PHE A 211 25.51 4.97 -8.94
N SER A 212 25.11 4.16 -7.95
CA SER A 212 24.91 4.60 -6.57
C SER A 212 25.37 3.56 -5.54
N TRP A 213 26.35 2.73 -5.90
CA TRP A 213 26.84 1.66 -5.04
C TRP A 213 27.73 2.19 -3.91
N VAL A 214 27.41 1.83 -2.68
CA VAL A 214 28.25 1.98 -1.48
C VAL A 214 28.37 0.62 -0.83
N THR A 215 29.59 0.06 -0.74
CA THR A 215 29.79 -1.27 -0.20
C THR A 215 29.33 -1.37 1.26
N PRO A 216 28.29 -2.20 1.58
CA PRO A 216 27.79 -2.28 2.94
C PRO A 216 28.80 -2.98 3.87
N ASP A 217 28.94 -2.46 5.08
CA ASP A 217 29.60 -3.14 6.19
C ASP A 217 28.73 -4.31 6.71
N PRO A 218 29.25 -5.20 7.57
CA PRO A 218 28.47 -6.35 8.07
C PRO A 218 27.13 -5.95 8.73
N MET A 219 27.10 -4.84 9.44
CA MET A 219 25.85 -4.32 10.02
C MET A 219 24.89 -3.81 8.94
N GLY A 220 25.41 -3.12 7.92
CA GLY A 220 24.63 -2.68 6.75
C GLY A 220 23.97 -3.86 6.04
N TRP A 221 24.70 -4.94 5.79
CA TRP A 221 24.15 -6.16 5.21
C TRP A 221 23.02 -6.77 6.05
N PHE A 222 23.21 -6.83 7.38
CA PHE A 222 22.17 -7.32 8.29
C PHE A 222 20.91 -6.47 8.24
N LEU A 223 21.05 -5.13 8.28
CA LEU A 223 19.93 -4.21 8.23
C LEU A 223 19.20 -4.22 6.89
N LEU A 224 19.94 -4.32 5.78
CA LEU A 224 19.37 -4.43 4.41
C LEU A 224 18.56 -5.73 4.26
N LEU A 225 19.12 -6.85 4.73
CA LEU A 225 18.41 -8.14 4.75
C LEU A 225 17.15 -8.07 5.59
N ALA A 226 17.24 -7.53 6.82
CA ALA A 226 16.10 -7.38 7.71
C ALA A 226 15.00 -6.51 7.09
N THR A 227 15.38 -5.39 6.46
CA THR A 227 14.45 -4.49 5.77
C THR A 227 13.67 -5.21 4.66
N GLY A 228 14.35 -6.02 3.86
CA GLY A 228 13.71 -6.78 2.78
C GLY A 228 12.79 -7.89 3.31
N LEU A 229 13.24 -8.66 4.29
CA LEU A 229 12.42 -9.72 4.90
C LEU A 229 11.17 -9.15 5.57
N LEU A 230 11.31 -8.07 6.35
CA LEU A 230 10.18 -7.39 6.98
C LEU A 230 9.20 -6.84 5.92
N GLY A 231 9.71 -6.23 4.84
CA GLY A 231 8.90 -5.73 3.74
C GLY A 231 8.12 -6.84 3.04
N GLY A 232 8.75 -7.97 2.75
CA GLY A 232 8.11 -9.14 2.15
C GLY A 232 7.06 -9.79 3.06
N CYS A 233 7.40 -10.01 4.33
CA CYS A 233 6.47 -10.52 5.33
C CYS A 233 5.28 -9.58 5.53
N GLY A 234 5.52 -8.26 5.61
CA GLY A 234 4.48 -7.25 5.70
C GLY A 234 3.52 -7.31 4.53
N GLN A 235 4.04 -7.45 3.30
CA GLN A 235 3.23 -7.56 2.09
C GLN A 235 2.37 -8.84 2.07
N LEU A 236 2.92 -9.97 2.49
CA LEU A 236 2.17 -11.23 2.60
C LEU A 236 1.06 -11.13 3.64
N MET A 237 1.35 -10.57 4.82
CA MET A 237 0.36 -10.38 5.88
C MET A 237 -0.74 -9.40 5.45
N LEU A 238 -0.40 -8.34 4.71
CA LEU A 238 -1.37 -7.40 4.13
C LEU A 238 -2.33 -8.12 3.18
N THR A 239 -1.78 -8.88 2.24
CA THR A 239 -2.58 -9.64 1.27
C THR A 239 -3.48 -10.65 1.97
N ARG A 240 -2.96 -11.37 2.97
CA ARG A 240 -3.71 -12.32 3.79
C ARG A 240 -4.85 -11.62 4.56
N ALA A 241 -4.60 -10.45 5.15
CA ALA A 241 -5.63 -9.70 5.86
C ALA A 241 -6.83 -9.37 4.97
N TYR A 242 -6.59 -8.84 3.77
CA TYR A 242 -7.64 -8.54 2.79
C TYR A 242 -8.32 -9.77 2.18
N SER A 243 -7.67 -10.93 2.21
CA SER A 243 -8.28 -12.18 1.77
C SER A 243 -9.19 -12.83 2.81
N LEU A 244 -8.97 -12.58 4.11
CA LEU A 244 -9.66 -13.20 5.23
C LEU A 244 -10.76 -12.34 5.85
N ALA A 245 -10.76 -11.03 5.60
CA ALA A 245 -11.71 -10.10 6.20
C ALA A 245 -12.13 -8.99 5.22
N PRO A 246 -13.34 -8.44 5.39
CA PRO A 246 -13.80 -7.29 4.61
C PRO A 246 -12.87 -6.09 4.78
N ALA A 247 -12.59 -5.38 3.68
CA ALA A 247 -11.74 -4.19 3.69
C ALA A 247 -12.19 -3.13 4.71
N ALA A 248 -13.50 -3.03 4.95
CA ALA A 248 -14.09 -2.14 5.96
C ALA A 248 -13.58 -2.38 7.38
N VAL A 249 -13.21 -3.63 7.69
CA VAL A 249 -12.74 -4.02 9.03
C VAL A 249 -11.23 -3.83 9.13
N VAL A 250 -10.48 -4.22 8.08
CA VAL A 250 -9.01 -4.25 8.15
C VAL A 250 -8.34 -2.95 7.72
N ALA A 251 -8.91 -2.19 6.77
CA ALA A 251 -8.28 -0.96 6.30
C ALA A 251 -8.11 0.13 7.38
N PRO A 252 -9.05 0.33 8.33
CA PRO A 252 -8.85 1.28 9.42
C PRO A 252 -7.64 0.98 10.30
N LEU A 253 -7.25 -0.30 10.41
CA LEU A 253 -6.09 -0.71 11.22
C LEU A 253 -4.76 -0.18 10.64
N ASN A 254 -4.71 0.18 9.35
CA ASN A 254 -3.53 0.82 8.78
C ASN A 254 -3.18 2.15 9.47
N TYR A 255 -4.17 2.86 10.02
CA TYR A 255 -3.90 4.11 10.72
C TYR A 255 -3.07 3.92 12.00
N THR A 256 -3.00 2.69 12.55
CA THR A 256 -2.10 2.39 13.68
C THR A 256 -0.63 2.53 13.29
N SER A 257 -0.28 2.47 11.99
CA SER A 257 1.09 2.73 11.52
C SER A 257 1.57 4.15 11.84
N LEU A 258 0.66 5.13 11.93
CA LEU A 258 1.01 6.49 12.35
C LEU A 258 1.44 6.53 13.82
N LEU A 259 0.74 5.81 14.69
CA LEU A 259 1.10 5.73 16.11
C LEU A 259 2.49 5.13 16.26
N LEU A 260 2.78 4.04 15.52
CA LEU A 260 4.11 3.42 15.51
C LEU A 260 5.17 4.35 14.93
N ALA A 261 4.87 5.06 13.82
CA ALA A 261 5.80 5.99 13.19
C ALA A 261 6.16 7.15 14.12
N VAL A 262 5.17 7.74 14.81
CA VAL A 262 5.40 8.79 15.81
C VAL A 262 6.18 8.27 16.99
N THR A 263 5.84 7.09 17.50
CA THR A 263 6.53 6.47 18.62
C THR A 263 8.00 6.20 18.28
N PHE A 264 8.27 5.55 17.15
CA PHE A 264 9.65 5.27 16.72
C PHE A 264 10.42 6.55 16.35
N GLY A 265 9.76 7.53 15.73
CA GLY A 265 10.35 8.83 15.41
C GLY A 265 10.83 9.54 16.67
N TRP A 266 10.01 9.53 17.71
CA TRP A 266 10.37 10.13 19.00
C TRP A 266 11.52 9.39 19.68
N PHE A 267 11.43 8.05 19.79
CA PHE A 267 12.45 7.28 20.51
C PHE A 267 13.80 7.22 19.82
N LEU A 268 13.83 7.17 18.48
CA LEU A 268 15.07 6.96 17.72
C LEU A 268 15.71 8.26 17.22
N TRP A 269 14.90 9.26 16.89
CA TRP A 269 15.40 10.53 16.32
C TRP A 269 15.03 11.77 17.16
N GLY A 270 14.30 11.60 18.27
CA GLY A 270 13.82 12.73 19.08
C GLY A 270 12.77 13.59 18.34
N GLU A 271 12.11 13.05 17.31
CA GLU A 271 11.11 13.74 16.50
C GLU A 271 9.82 13.92 17.30
N VAL A 272 9.64 15.08 17.92
CA VAL A 272 8.41 15.38 18.67
C VAL A 272 7.31 15.80 17.67
N PRO A 273 6.14 15.12 17.64
CA PRO A 273 5.06 15.48 16.75
C PRO A 273 4.52 16.87 17.13
N THR A 274 4.41 17.73 16.10
CA THR A 274 3.85 19.07 16.32
C THR A 274 2.33 19.01 16.45
N THR A 275 1.72 19.96 17.15
CA THR A 275 0.26 20.03 17.29
C THR A 275 -0.43 20.10 15.93
N THR A 276 0.14 20.81 14.96
CA THR A 276 -0.42 20.90 13.60
C THR A 276 -0.35 19.59 12.86
N MET A 277 0.76 18.80 13.01
CA MET A 277 0.84 17.45 12.47
C MET A 277 -0.27 16.56 13.09
N ALA A 278 -0.43 16.58 14.41
CA ALA A 278 -1.44 15.77 15.09
C ALA A 278 -2.86 16.14 14.66
N VAL A 279 -3.20 17.44 14.58
CA VAL A 279 -4.51 17.91 14.14
C VAL A 279 -4.75 17.59 12.67
N GLY A 280 -3.80 17.89 11.79
CA GLY A 280 -3.93 17.58 10.37
C GLY A 280 -4.05 16.08 10.08
N ALA A 281 -3.26 15.25 10.76
CA ALA A 281 -3.35 13.79 10.66
C ALA A 281 -4.72 13.27 11.14
N ALA A 282 -5.24 13.79 12.25
CA ALA A 282 -6.59 13.44 12.74
C ALA A 282 -7.68 13.78 11.71
N VAL A 283 -7.60 14.96 11.05
CA VAL A 283 -8.55 15.37 10.00
C VAL A 283 -8.45 14.45 8.77
N VAL A 284 -7.24 14.14 8.30
CA VAL A 284 -7.01 13.22 7.15
C VAL A 284 -7.55 11.82 7.47
N MET A 285 -7.23 11.28 8.65
CA MET A 285 -7.70 9.97 9.08
C MET A 285 -9.23 9.92 9.22
N ALA A 286 -9.85 10.91 9.87
CA ALA A 286 -11.30 10.96 10.01
C ALA A 286 -12.01 11.04 8.66
N SER A 287 -11.48 11.83 7.74
CA SER A 287 -11.96 11.92 6.36
C SER A 287 -11.85 10.60 5.59
N GLY A 288 -10.70 9.94 5.65
CA GLY A 288 -10.48 8.62 5.03
C GLY A 288 -11.38 7.53 5.62
N LEU A 289 -11.56 7.50 6.94
CA LEU A 289 -12.48 6.59 7.63
C LEU A 289 -13.94 6.83 7.22
N TYR A 290 -14.35 8.09 7.07
CA TYR A 290 -15.69 8.44 6.63
C TYR A 290 -15.96 7.95 5.19
N ILE A 291 -14.99 8.15 4.27
CA ILE A 291 -15.07 7.63 2.90
C ILE A 291 -15.26 6.12 2.94
N LEU A 292 -14.42 5.40 3.67
CA LEU A 292 -14.45 3.95 3.80
C LEU A 292 -15.78 3.43 4.37
N HIS A 293 -16.25 4.03 5.46
CA HIS A 293 -17.53 3.68 6.08
C HIS A 293 -18.71 3.82 5.10
N ARG A 294 -18.68 4.85 4.28
CA ARG A 294 -19.75 5.10 3.32
C ARG A 294 -19.71 4.16 2.11
N GLU A 295 -18.51 3.74 1.73
CA GLU A 295 -18.31 2.75 0.67
C GLU A 295 -18.90 1.39 1.06
N THR A 296 -18.64 0.97 2.29
CA THR A 296 -19.12 -0.32 2.80
C THR A 296 -20.62 -0.38 2.96
N ARG A 297 -21.26 0.69 3.41
CA ARG A 297 -22.75 0.77 3.49
C ARG A 297 -23.42 0.65 2.12
N ARG A 298 -22.81 1.15 1.04
CA ARG A 298 -23.37 1.03 -0.33
C ARG A 298 -23.20 -0.38 -0.90
N SER A 299 -22.11 -1.08 -0.61
CA SER A 299 -21.89 -2.44 -1.08
C SER A 299 -22.89 -3.44 -0.49
N VAL A 300 -23.36 -3.22 0.74
CA VAL A 300 -24.37 -4.07 1.41
C VAL A 300 -25.76 -3.89 0.78
N THR A 301 -26.05 -2.74 0.18
CA THR A 301 -27.40 -2.47 -0.39
C THR A 301 -27.60 -3.11 -1.78
N VAL A 302 -26.53 -3.53 -2.47
CA VAL A 302 -26.60 -4.12 -3.82
C VAL A 302 -26.80 -5.65 -3.77
N THR A 303 -26.65 -6.28 -2.60
CA THR A 303 -26.74 -7.74 -2.43
C THR A 303 -28.11 -8.23 -1.95
N LYS A 304 -29.19 -7.42 -2.09
CA LYS A 304 -30.54 -7.93 -1.82
C LYS A 304 -30.92 -8.90 -2.95
N PRO A 305 -31.21 -10.19 -2.65
CA PRO A 305 -31.67 -11.12 -3.68
C PRO A 305 -32.97 -10.58 -4.29
N LEU A 306 -33.07 -10.65 -5.60
CA LEU A 306 -34.37 -10.48 -6.28
C LEU A 306 -35.38 -11.45 -5.63
N PRO A 307 -36.59 -11.00 -5.30
CA PRO A 307 -37.61 -11.90 -4.84
C PRO A 307 -37.80 -12.99 -5.93
N ALA A 308 -37.76 -14.25 -5.50
CA ALA A 308 -38.14 -15.36 -6.36
C ALA A 308 -39.52 -15.06 -6.91
N GLY A 309 -39.62 -14.87 -8.22
CA GLY A 309 -40.89 -14.69 -8.88
C GLY A 309 -41.75 -15.93 -8.56
N ASP A 310 -42.89 -15.71 -7.93
CA ASP A 310 -43.94 -16.71 -7.81
C ASP A 310 -44.33 -17.10 -9.23
N GLY A 311 -43.85 -18.25 -9.66
CA GLY A 311 -44.30 -18.84 -10.91
C GLY A 311 -45.70 -19.43 -10.69
N ASP A 312 -46.68 -18.83 -11.31
CA ASP A 312 -47.97 -19.44 -11.63
C ASP A 312 -47.82 -20.29 -12.91
#